data_126b63f89f193e9fddd3fbcf19e3be73
#
_entry.id   126b63f89f193e9fddd3fbcf19e3be73
#
_cell.length_a   1.000
_cell.length_b   1.000
_cell.length_c   1.000
_cell.angle_alpha   90.00
_cell.angle_beta   90.00
_cell.angle_gamma   90.00
#
_symmetry.space_group_name_H-M   'P 1'
#
loop_
_entity.id
_entity.type
_entity.pdbx_description
1 polymer ?
#
loop_
_entity_poly.entity_id
_entity_poly.type
_entity_poly.pdbx_seq_one_letter_code
_entity_poly.pdbx_strand_id
1 'polypeptide(L)'
;MDISGAIALKYSQGDTLRVRVSDADRNVSTTTADTVSVSVSSEKETTPEVIVLTETGLNTGVFTANVLFDATSAASSDGSLQVDAGDKITAKYRDPADDFGNVQTLTSISFYAMTQVTSGPLSGNTTWTKANSPYFLTGDVIVPDSVTLTIEPGVNVRFKANTDDLSSGEDANRIEIRVSGTLKANGNVTDSIHFISNSQNPSAGDWYGIVSYDDETSASNWDKTGALDVSYARVSNYIHGIYVRDYSDE
;
A
#
# COMPACT_ATOMS: atom_id res chain seq x y z
N MET A 1 -14.05 -18.31 2.78
CA MET A 1 -12.69 -18.31 2.21
C MET A 1 -11.76 -17.73 3.25
N ASP A 2 -11.01 -18.56 3.88
CA ASP A 2 -9.92 -18.08 4.72
C ASP A 2 -8.67 -18.00 3.83
N ILE A 3 -8.22 -16.79 3.49
CA ILE A 3 -6.88 -16.56 2.98
C ILE A 3 -5.96 -16.58 4.21
N SER A 4 -5.90 -17.71 4.90
CA SER A 4 -5.01 -17.92 6.04
C SER A 4 -3.61 -18.30 5.56
N GLY A 5 -2.95 -17.38 4.96
CA GLY A 5 -1.51 -17.32 4.80
C GLY A 5 -1.13 -15.90 5.15
N ALA A 6 0.05 -15.64 5.68
CA ALA A 6 0.53 -14.28 5.79
C ALA A 6 0.35 -13.61 4.43
N ILE A 7 -0.55 -12.63 4.34
CA ILE A 7 -0.75 -11.86 3.12
C ILE A 7 0.59 -11.14 2.91
N ALA A 8 1.32 -11.51 1.86
CA ALA A 8 2.46 -10.69 1.46
C ALA A 8 1.89 -9.35 1.01
N LEU A 9 2.01 -8.33 1.84
CA LEU A 9 1.61 -6.97 1.50
C LEU A 9 2.53 -6.37 0.43
N LYS A 10 3.66 -7.02 0.18
CA LYS A 10 4.70 -6.58 -0.73
C LYS A 10 5.38 -7.77 -1.39
N TYR A 11 5.58 -7.67 -2.70
CA TYR A 11 6.47 -8.51 -3.49
C TYR A 11 7.65 -7.69 -4.00
N SER A 12 8.80 -8.34 -4.19
CA SER A 12 10.03 -7.75 -4.73
C SER A 12 10.36 -8.36 -6.09
N GLN A 13 11.25 -7.73 -6.85
CA GLN A 13 11.73 -8.30 -8.09
C GLN A 13 12.33 -9.69 -7.84
N GLY A 14 11.90 -10.70 -8.61
CA GLY A 14 12.31 -12.09 -8.47
C GLY A 14 11.42 -12.92 -7.54
N ASP A 15 10.48 -12.29 -6.83
CA ASP A 15 9.48 -13.03 -6.06
C ASP A 15 8.43 -13.67 -6.99
N THR A 16 7.71 -14.62 -6.44
CA THR A 16 6.57 -15.26 -7.09
C THR A 16 5.30 -14.97 -6.31
N LEU A 17 4.25 -14.54 -6.98
CA LEU A 17 2.93 -14.41 -6.37
C LEU A 17 2.41 -15.80 -6.01
N ARG A 18 2.25 -16.07 -4.73
CA ARG A 18 1.59 -17.28 -4.27
C ARG A 18 0.11 -16.99 -4.02
N VAL A 19 -0.76 -17.64 -4.78
CA VAL A 19 -2.21 -17.58 -4.60
C VAL A 19 -2.67 -18.80 -3.82
N ARG A 20 -3.53 -18.57 -2.81
CA ARG A 20 -4.13 -19.64 -2.01
C ARG A 20 -5.62 -19.39 -1.84
N VAL A 21 -6.42 -20.41 -2.06
CA VAL A 21 -7.86 -20.46 -1.77
C VAL A 21 -8.11 -21.58 -0.77
N SER A 22 -8.95 -21.33 0.23
CA SER A 22 -9.50 -22.35 1.12
C SER A 22 -11.01 -22.40 0.91
N ASP A 23 -11.49 -23.49 0.39
CA ASP A 23 -12.88 -23.70 0.01
C ASP A 23 -13.21 -25.19 0.18
N ALA A 24 -13.97 -25.51 1.22
CA ALA A 24 -14.29 -26.89 1.58
C ALA A 24 -15.28 -27.51 0.59
N ASP A 25 -16.16 -26.69 -0.01
CA ASP A 25 -17.19 -27.16 -0.94
C ASP A 25 -16.61 -27.56 -2.29
N ARG A 26 -15.39 -27.09 -2.58
CA ARG A 26 -14.64 -27.44 -3.79
C ARG A 26 -13.77 -28.68 -3.64
N ASN A 27 -13.71 -29.25 -2.44
CA ASN A 27 -13.09 -30.54 -2.16
C ASN A 27 -14.09 -31.66 -2.46
N VAL A 28 -14.15 -32.07 -3.72
CA VAL A 28 -15.16 -33.00 -4.24
C VAL A 28 -14.62 -34.43 -4.27
N SER A 29 -13.33 -34.61 -4.59
CA SER A 29 -12.67 -35.90 -4.68
C SER A 29 -11.79 -36.17 -3.47
N THR A 30 -11.88 -37.37 -2.91
CA THR A 30 -10.97 -37.85 -1.85
C THR A 30 -9.80 -38.67 -2.39
N THR A 31 -9.73 -38.87 -3.70
CA THR A 31 -8.74 -39.75 -4.34
C THR A 31 -7.88 -39.03 -5.38
N THR A 32 -8.30 -37.85 -5.84
CA THR A 32 -7.55 -37.00 -6.78
C THR A 32 -7.62 -35.56 -6.30
N ALA A 33 -6.54 -34.82 -6.45
CA ALA A 33 -6.53 -33.40 -6.10
C ALA A 33 -7.50 -32.63 -7.01
N ASP A 34 -8.38 -31.86 -6.40
CA ASP A 34 -9.32 -30.98 -7.08
C ASP A 34 -8.64 -29.67 -7.54
N THR A 35 -9.34 -28.91 -8.38
CA THR A 35 -8.84 -27.62 -8.89
C THR A 35 -9.87 -26.52 -8.81
N VAL A 36 -9.42 -25.28 -8.63
CA VAL A 36 -10.22 -24.06 -8.73
C VAL A 36 -9.50 -23.02 -9.59
N SER A 37 -10.23 -22.06 -10.13
CA SER A 37 -9.66 -20.98 -10.94
C SER A 37 -9.76 -19.64 -10.22
N VAL A 38 -8.70 -18.87 -10.31
CA VAL A 38 -8.60 -17.49 -9.79
C VAL A 38 -8.18 -16.57 -10.93
N SER A 39 -8.80 -15.41 -11.04
CA SER A 39 -8.34 -14.36 -11.95
C SER A 39 -7.39 -13.43 -11.21
N VAL A 40 -6.22 -13.14 -11.81
CA VAL A 40 -5.21 -12.25 -11.24
C VAL A 40 -4.89 -11.16 -12.26
N SER A 41 -4.85 -9.91 -11.81
CA SER A 41 -4.52 -8.74 -12.64
C SER A 41 -3.62 -7.77 -11.88
N SER A 42 -2.91 -6.93 -12.62
CA SER A 42 -2.16 -5.78 -12.09
C SER A 42 -2.70 -4.47 -12.65
N GLU A 43 -2.11 -3.33 -12.28
CA GLU A 43 -2.41 -2.05 -12.93
C GLU A 43 -1.82 -1.99 -14.35
N LYS A 44 -0.71 -2.68 -14.59
CA LYS A 44 -0.09 -2.83 -15.91
C LYS A 44 -0.84 -3.83 -16.80
N GLU A 45 -1.19 -4.99 -16.24
CA GLU A 45 -1.97 -6.01 -16.92
C GLU A 45 -3.41 -6.03 -16.41
N THR A 46 -4.26 -5.27 -17.07
CA THR A 46 -5.68 -5.11 -16.69
C THR A 46 -6.58 -6.26 -17.17
N THR A 47 -6.17 -6.98 -18.21
CA THR A 47 -6.84 -8.21 -18.65
C THR A 47 -6.34 -9.35 -17.76
N PRO A 48 -7.21 -9.95 -16.91
CA PRO A 48 -6.72 -10.87 -15.91
C PRO A 48 -6.13 -12.17 -16.50
N GLU A 49 -5.02 -12.63 -15.93
CA GLU A 49 -4.59 -14.02 -16.02
C GLU A 49 -5.57 -14.93 -15.28
N VAL A 50 -5.94 -16.04 -15.90
CA VAL A 50 -6.74 -17.09 -15.26
C VAL A 50 -5.83 -18.20 -14.79
N ILE A 51 -5.63 -18.26 -13.49
CA ILE A 51 -4.71 -19.21 -12.86
C ILE A 51 -5.50 -20.39 -12.30
N VAL A 52 -5.09 -21.60 -12.66
CA VAL A 52 -5.64 -22.83 -12.08
C VAL A 52 -4.83 -23.18 -10.83
N LEU A 53 -5.50 -23.23 -9.70
CA LEU A 53 -4.95 -23.67 -8.43
C LEU A 53 -5.26 -25.15 -8.25
N THR A 54 -4.28 -25.90 -7.77
CA THR A 54 -4.41 -27.32 -7.45
C THR A 54 -4.47 -27.49 -5.93
N GLU A 55 -5.27 -28.42 -5.49
CA GLU A 55 -5.38 -28.79 -4.08
C GLU A 55 -4.05 -29.24 -3.51
N THR A 56 -3.75 -28.87 -2.27
CA THR A 56 -2.47 -29.17 -1.61
C THR A 56 -2.34 -30.63 -1.15
N GLY A 57 -3.40 -31.38 -1.22
CA GLY A 57 -3.50 -32.81 -0.90
C GLY A 57 -4.80 -33.36 -1.45
N LEU A 58 -5.10 -34.63 -1.24
CA LEU A 58 -6.26 -35.31 -1.82
C LEU A 58 -7.60 -35.01 -1.13
N ASN A 59 -7.60 -34.29 -0.03
CA ASN A 59 -8.81 -34.02 0.75
C ASN A 59 -8.56 -32.86 1.74
N THR A 60 -8.13 -31.72 1.23
CA THR A 60 -7.76 -30.58 2.08
C THR A 60 -8.67 -29.38 1.93
N GLY A 61 -9.35 -29.23 0.78
CA GLY A 61 -10.09 -28.02 0.43
C GLY A 61 -9.20 -26.77 0.35
N VAL A 62 -7.89 -26.94 0.23
CA VAL A 62 -6.90 -25.87 0.16
C VAL A 62 -6.15 -25.94 -1.17
N PHE A 63 -6.31 -24.92 -1.98
CA PHE A 63 -5.81 -24.84 -3.34
C PHE A 63 -4.70 -23.80 -3.44
N THR A 64 -3.62 -24.10 -4.16
CA THR A 64 -2.50 -23.15 -4.34
C THR A 64 -1.97 -23.17 -5.77
N ALA A 65 -1.46 -22.02 -6.20
CA ALA A 65 -0.63 -21.88 -7.38
C ALA A 65 0.40 -20.76 -7.18
N ASN A 66 1.43 -20.78 -8.02
CA ASN A 66 2.41 -19.72 -8.12
C ASN A 66 2.29 -19.05 -9.49
N VAL A 67 2.40 -17.73 -9.52
CA VAL A 67 2.40 -16.91 -10.74
C VAL A 67 3.71 -16.15 -10.78
N LEU A 68 4.41 -16.20 -11.90
CA LEU A 68 5.65 -15.47 -12.08
C LEU A 68 5.34 -13.99 -12.35
N PHE A 69 6.18 -13.11 -11.81
CA PHE A 69 6.16 -11.70 -12.18
C PHE A 69 7.03 -11.46 -13.41
N ASP A 70 6.53 -10.63 -14.32
CA ASP A 70 7.26 -10.21 -15.51
C ASP A 70 7.19 -8.67 -15.65
N ALA A 71 8.31 -8.04 -16.00
CA ALA A 71 8.41 -6.61 -16.23
C ALA A 71 8.20 -6.22 -17.71
N THR A 72 7.97 -7.18 -18.60
CA THR A 72 7.75 -6.96 -20.02
C THR A 72 6.41 -6.27 -20.31
N SER A 73 6.07 -6.06 -21.57
CA SER A 73 4.77 -5.51 -21.98
C SER A 73 3.64 -6.45 -21.57
N ALA A 74 2.50 -5.88 -21.19
CA ALA A 74 1.32 -6.65 -20.80
C ALA A 74 0.92 -7.66 -21.89
N ALA A 75 0.76 -8.92 -21.51
CA ALA A 75 0.36 -10.01 -22.37
C ALA A 75 -0.52 -10.97 -21.58
N SER A 76 -1.82 -11.02 -21.89
CA SER A 76 -2.76 -11.90 -21.18
C SER A 76 -2.65 -13.34 -21.61
N SER A 77 -2.94 -14.26 -20.70
CA SER A 77 -2.96 -15.71 -20.91
C SER A 77 -1.59 -16.33 -21.26
N ASP A 78 -0.51 -15.74 -20.75
CA ASP A 78 0.85 -16.25 -20.90
C ASP A 78 1.38 -16.98 -19.66
N GLY A 79 0.61 -16.96 -18.57
CA GLY A 79 0.91 -17.61 -17.30
C GLY A 79 1.81 -16.80 -16.37
N SER A 80 2.13 -15.57 -16.74
CA SER A 80 2.91 -14.61 -15.95
C SER A 80 2.06 -13.38 -15.68
N LEU A 81 2.31 -12.67 -14.60
CA LEU A 81 1.67 -11.40 -14.31
C LEU A 81 2.64 -10.25 -14.58
N GLN A 82 2.31 -9.43 -15.56
CA GLN A 82 3.12 -8.27 -15.87
C GLN A 82 2.87 -7.15 -14.87
N VAL A 83 3.96 -6.61 -14.32
CA VAL A 83 3.93 -5.63 -13.23
C VAL A 83 4.97 -4.54 -13.40
N ASP A 84 4.62 -3.34 -12.98
CA ASP A 84 5.54 -2.25 -12.71
C ASP A 84 5.65 -2.00 -11.19
N ALA A 85 6.75 -1.37 -10.76
CA ALA A 85 6.94 -1.06 -9.35
C ALA A 85 5.77 -0.21 -8.81
N GLY A 86 5.15 -0.70 -7.76
CA GLY A 86 3.99 -0.08 -7.13
C GLY A 86 2.64 -0.52 -7.64
N ASP A 87 2.59 -1.40 -8.62
CA ASP A 87 1.34 -1.92 -9.13
C ASP A 87 0.53 -2.62 -8.03
N LYS A 88 -0.74 -2.29 -8.02
CA LYS A 88 -1.73 -3.03 -7.26
C LYS A 88 -2.03 -4.34 -7.98
N ILE A 89 -1.80 -5.45 -7.30
CA ILE A 89 -2.15 -6.79 -7.73
C ILE A 89 -3.51 -7.15 -7.15
N THR A 90 -4.43 -7.59 -7.99
CA THR A 90 -5.77 -8.00 -7.59
C THR A 90 -6.01 -9.45 -7.96
N ALA A 91 -6.27 -10.29 -6.97
CA ALA A 91 -6.70 -11.68 -7.16
C ALA A 91 -8.19 -11.79 -6.83
N LYS A 92 -8.99 -12.39 -7.72
CA LYS A 92 -10.42 -12.61 -7.53
C LYS A 92 -10.73 -14.09 -7.67
N TYR A 93 -11.35 -14.64 -6.65
CA TYR A 93 -11.95 -15.97 -6.67
C TYR A 93 -13.46 -15.84 -6.70
N ARG A 94 -14.10 -16.50 -7.68
CA ARG A 94 -15.53 -16.63 -7.73
C ARG A 94 -15.91 -17.99 -7.14
N ASP A 95 -16.41 -17.96 -5.94
CA ASP A 95 -17.02 -19.11 -5.29
C ASP A 95 -18.43 -19.31 -5.87
N PRO A 96 -18.71 -20.45 -6.49
CA PRO A 96 -20.03 -20.69 -7.09
C PRO A 96 -21.12 -21.00 -6.08
N ALA A 97 -20.76 -21.40 -4.86
CA ALA A 97 -21.72 -21.67 -3.78
C ALA A 97 -20.99 -21.60 -2.43
N ASP A 98 -21.32 -20.61 -1.61
CA ASP A 98 -20.92 -20.56 -0.20
C ASP A 98 -21.73 -21.56 0.64
N ASP A 99 -21.46 -21.64 1.95
CA ASP A 99 -22.18 -22.52 2.91
C ASP A 99 -23.73 -22.34 2.87
N PHE A 100 -24.21 -21.27 2.26
CA PHE A 100 -25.64 -20.97 2.10
C PHE A 100 -26.14 -21.17 0.65
N GLY A 101 -25.28 -21.62 -0.26
CA GLY A 101 -25.57 -21.83 -1.67
C GLY A 101 -25.56 -20.55 -2.53
N ASN A 102 -25.01 -19.43 -2.02
CA ASN A 102 -24.92 -18.18 -2.76
C ASN A 102 -23.59 -18.07 -3.49
N VAL A 103 -23.63 -17.45 -4.68
CA VAL A 103 -22.42 -17.10 -5.41
C VAL A 103 -21.72 -15.93 -4.73
N GLN A 104 -20.43 -16.11 -4.39
CA GLN A 104 -19.59 -15.07 -3.81
C GLN A 104 -18.42 -14.71 -4.74
N THR A 105 -17.97 -13.47 -4.66
CA THR A 105 -16.70 -13.06 -5.28
C THR A 105 -15.80 -12.50 -4.20
N LEU A 106 -14.73 -13.19 -3.98
CA LEU A 106 -13.74 -12.84 -2.97
C LEU A 106 -12.55 -12.18 -3.66
N THR A 107 -12.10 -11.05 -3.10
CA THR A 107 -11.01 -10.26 -3.67
C THR A 107 -9.90 -10.13 -2.65
N SER A 108 -8.68 -10.37 -3.09
CA SER A 108 -7.46 -10.08 -2.33
C SER A 108 -6.59 -9.11 -3.10
N ILE A 109 -5.93 -8.20 -2.38
CA ILE A 109 -5.03 -7.22 -2.97
C ILE A 109 -3.66 -7.33 -2.33
N SER A 110 -2.66 -7.10 -3.15
CA SER A 110 -1.24 -6.98 -2.79
C SER A 110 -0.59 -5.91 -3.66
N PHE A 111 0.67 -5.59 -3.40
CA PHE A 111 1.42 -4.61 -4.18
C PHE A 111 2.79 -5.17 -4.56
N TYR A 112 3.26 -4.82 -5.75
CA TYR A 112 4.58 -5.18 -6.23
C TYR A 112 5.60 -4.09 -5.91
N ALA A 113 6.77 -4.47 -5.36
CA ALA A 113 7.95 -3.61 -5.16
C ALA A 113 7.71 -2.29 -4.41
N MET A 114 6.90 -2.28 -3.32
CA MET A 114 6.79 -1.12 -2.44
C MET A 114 7.97 -1.00 -1.47
N THR A 115 8.42 0.22 -1.21
CA THR A 115 9.40 0.53 -0.17
C THR A 115 8.70 0.80 1.15
N GLN A 116 8.87 -0.09 2.14
CA GLN A 116 8.35 0.13 3.48
C GLN A 116 9.14 1.27 4.17
N VAL A 117 8.42 2.24 4.69
CA VAL A 117 8.99 3.32 5.51
C VAL A 117 8.92 2.91 6.98
N THR A 118 10.04 3.06 7.69
CA THR A 118 10.03 2.87 9.15
C THR A 118 9.31 4.05 9.78
N SER A 119 8.31 3.76 10.62
CA SER A 119 7.58 4.78 11.39
C SER A 119 8.47 5.44 12.41
N GLY A 120 8.20 6.72 12.69
CA GLY A 120 8.93 7.51 13.68
C GLY A 120 9.82 8.59 13.10
N PRO A 121 10.72 9.15 13.93
CA PRO A 121 11.58 10.25 13.51
C PRO A 121 12.66 9.80 12.52
N LEU A 122 12.83 10.60 11.47
CA LEU A 122 13.96 10.44 10.55
C LEU A 122 15.27 10.73 11.27
N SER A 123 16.27 9.87 11.09
CA SER A 123 17.57 10.01 11.74
C SER A 123 18.48 11.09 11.11
N GLY A 124 18.07 11.68 10.00
CA GLY A 124 18.79 12.71 9.26
C GLY A 124 18.15 13.00 7.91
N ASN A 125 18.79 13.88 7.13
CA ASN A 125 18.30 14.22 5.81
C ASN A 125 18.07 12.98 4.97
N THR A 126 16.84 12.87 4.44
CA THR A 126 16.37 11.68 3.74
C THR A 126 15.81 12.07 2.38
N THR A 127 16.08 11.25 1.37
CA THR A 127 15.48 11.43 0.03
C THR A 127 14.68 10.20 -0.34
N TRP A 128 13.41 10.42 -0.66
CA TRP A 128 12.57 9.40 -1.28
C TRP A 128 12.66 9.55 -2.79
N THR A 129 13.27 8.55 -3.43
CA THR A 129 13.57 8.59 -4.86
C THR A 129 12.47 7.95 -5.70
N LYS A 130 12.33 8.40 -6.96
CA LYS A 130 11.41 7.80 -7.92
C LYS A 130 11.69 6.30 -8.13
N ALA A 131 12.97 5.91 -8.13
CA ALA A 131 13.40 4.52 -8.31
C ALA A 131 12.91 3.57 -7.20
N ASN A 132 12.72 4.08 -5.99
CA ASN A 132 12.24 3.31 -4.84
C ASN A 132 10.73 3.52 -4.55
N SER A 133 10.04 4.26 -5.42
CA SER A 133 8.58 4.45 -5.35
C SER A 133 7.85 3.13 -5.66
N PRO A 134 6.67 2.90 -5.06
CA PRO A 134 6.02 3.71 -4.05
C PRO A 134 6.55 3.47 -2.64
N TYR A 135 6.46 4.49 -1.80
CA TYR A 135 6.76 4.41 -0.37
C TYR A 135 5.49 4.10 0.41
N PHE A 136 5.55 3.10 1.29
CA PHE A 136 4.41 2.65 2.08
C PHE A 136 4.61 2.95 3.56
N LEU A 137 3.66 3.66 4.14
CA LEU A 137 3.63 4.09 5.52
C LEU A 137 2.56 3.31 6.28
N THR A 138 2.93 2.81 7.47
CA THR A 138 2.00 2.14 8.41
C THR A 138 1.85 2.89 9.73
N GLY A 139 2.68 3.90 9.96
CA GLY A 139 2.62 4.81 11.08
C GLY A 139 3.26 6.15 10.72
N ASP A 140 3.18 7.10 11.63
CA ASP A 140 3.69 8.46 11.46
C ASP A 140 5.14 8.49 11.00
N VAL A 141 5.43 9.42 10.11
CA VAL A 141 6.80 9.82 9.76
C VAL A 141 7.05 11.22 10.28
N ILE A 142 8.05 11.34 11.13
CA ILE A 142 8.42 12.61 11.76
C ILE A 142 9.66 13.15 11.09
N VAL A 143 9.60 14.38 10.60
CA VAL A 143 10.74 15.15 10.09
C VAL A 143 11.17 16.12 11.19
N PRO A 144 12.20 15.77 12.01
CA PRO A 144 12.62 16.60 13.14
C PRO A 144 13.19 17.94 12.68
N ASP A 145 13.32 18.88 13.62
CA ASP A 145 14.05 20.14 13.37
C ASP A 145 15.44 19.85 12.78
N SER A 146 15.87 20.72 11.88
CA SER A 146 17.14 20.63 11.14
C SER A 146 17.27 19.42 10.19
N VAL A 147 16.23 18.58 10.05
CA VAL A 147 16.17 17.48 9.10
C VAL A 147 15.34 17.88 7.88
N THR A 148 15.79 17.45 6.71
CA THR A 148 15.06 17.63 5.45
C THR A 148 14.62 16.26 4.90
N LEU A 149 13.32 16.12 4.65
CA LEU A 149 12.76 15.07 3.79
C LEU A 149 12.57 15.64 2.39
N THR A 150 13.30 15.08 1.42
CA THR A 150 13.13 15.42 0.00
C THR A 150 12.40 14.28 -0.70
N ILE A 151 11.36 14.61 -1.44
CA ILE A 151 10.58 13.66 -2.24
C ILE A 151 10.74 14.04 -3.70
N GLU A 152 11.31 13.13 -4.50
CA GLU A 152 11.56 13.36 -5.92
C GLU A 152 10.26 13.40 -6.74
N PRO A 153 10.26 14.10 -7.90
CA PRO A 153 9.14 14.07 -8.84
C PRO A 153 8.73 12.64 -9.23
N GLY A 154 7.42 12.40 -9.30
CA GLY A 154 6.84 11.11 -9.68
C GLY A 154 6.77 10.06 -8.57
N VAL A 155 7.19 10.40 -7.36
CA VAL A 155 7.06 9.51 -6.20
C VAL A 155 5.59 9.36 -5.79
N ASN A 156 5.20 8.12 -5.50
CA ASN A 156 3.94 7.79 -4.84
C ASN A 156 4.19 7.46 -3.37
N VAL A 157 3.52 8.16 -2.48
CA VAL A 157 3.49 7.89 -1.04
C VAL A 157 2.12 7.31 -0.70
N ARG A 158 2.10 6.09 -0.15
CA ARG A 158 0.88 5.34 0.13
C ARG A 158 0.73 5.13 1.63
N PHE A 159 -0.44 5.45 2.16
CA PHE A 159 -0.76 5.36 3.58
C PHE A 159 -1.68 4.18 3.85
N LYS A 160 -1.32 3.33 4.81
CA LYS A 160 -2.22 2.30 5.32
C LYS A 160 -3.43 2.98 5.98
N ALA A 161 -4.63 2.62 5.54
CA ALA A 161 -5.84 3.30 5.97
C ALA A 161 -6.21 2.97 7.42
N ASN A 162 -6.74 3.98 8.14
CA ASN A 162 -7.34 3.84 9.47
C ASN A 162 -6.43 3.12 10.48
N THR A 163 -5.17 3.45 10.48
CA THR A 163 -4.16 2.91 11.43
C THR A 163 -3.01 3.90 11.60
N ASP A 164 -2.37 3.83 12.75
CA ASP A 164 -1.07 4.42 13.03
C ASP A 164 -0.30 3.50 13.97
N ASP A 165 0.81 2.91 13.48
CA ASP A 165 1.63 1.98 14.28
C ASP A 165 2.35 2.68 15.45
N LEU A 166 2.49 4.03 15.43
CA LEU A 166 3.02 4.81 16.56
C LEU A 166 1.94 5.22 17.57
N SER A 167 0.69 5.26 17.14
CA SER A 167 -0.44 5.76 17.95
C SER A 167 -0.14 7.14 18.54
N SER A 168 0.36 8.07 17.73
CA SER A 168 0.85 9.39 18.14
C SER A 168 0.27 10.52 17.28
N GLY A 169 0.72 11.74 17.48
CA GLY A 169 0.33 12.89 16.67
C GLY A 169 -1.05 13.45 17.03
N GLU A 170 -1.70 14.03 16.05
CA GLU A 170 -3.04 14.62 16.19
C GLU A 170 -4.13 13.55 16.25
N ASP A 171 -3.93 12.44 15.54
CA ASP A 171 -4.87 11.32 15.53
C ASP A 171 -4.12 9.98 15.69
N ALA A 172 -4.18 9.40 16.88
CA ALA A 172 -3.54 8.13 17.22
C ALA A 172 -4.00 6.92 16.39
N ASN A 173 -4.98 7.09 15.50
CA ASN A 173 -5.50 6.03 14.64
C ASN A 173 -5.25 6.29 13.15
N ARG A 174 -4.56 7.36 12.79
CA ARG A 174 -4.32 7.76 11.40
C ARG A 174 -2.94 8.34 11.20
N ILE A 175 -2.30 7.88 10.16
CA ILE A 175 -0.93 8.26 9.83
C ILE A 175 -0.82 9.73 9.47
N GLU A 176 0.23 10.37 9.96
CA GLU A 176 0.64 11.73 9.64
C GLU A 176 2.07 11.76 9.08
N ILE A 177 2.33 12.74 8.21
CA ILE A 177 3.70 13.21 8.01
C ILE A 177 3.85 14.48 8.85
N ARG A 178 4.59 14.37 9.95
CA ARG A 178 4.79 15.45 10.93
C ARG A 178 6.08 16.19 10.63
N VAL A 179 5.99 17.50 10.42
CA VAL A 179 7.13 18.29 9.94
C VAL A 179 7.44 19.40 10.92
N SER A 180 8.52 19.27 11.70
CA SER A 180 9.16 20.36 12.45
C SER A 180 10.40 20.89 11.71
N GLY A 181 11.01 20.08 10.85
CA GLY A 181 12.11 20.44 9.95
C GLY A 181 11.63 20.94 8.59
N THR A 182 12.09 20.32 7.51
CA THR A 182 11.75 20.72 6.14
C THR A 182 11.22 19.55 5.32
N LEU A 183 10.06 19.71 4.72
CA LEU A 183 9.56 18.84 3.66
C LEU A 183 9.71 19.54 2.31
N LYS A 184 10.44 18.90 1.38
CA LYS A 184 10.54 19.29 -0.02
C LYS A 184 9.87 18.23 -0.88
N ALA A 185 8.70 18.53 -1.42
CA ALA A 185 7.93 17.63 -2.27
C ALA A 185 7.56 18.36 -3.57
N ASN A 186 8.56 18.56 -4.43
CA ASN A 186 8.43 19.32 -5.65
C ASN A 186 8.36 18.38 -6.86
N GLY A 187 7.14 18.08 -7.31
CA GLY A 187 6.89 17.39 -8.56
C GLY A 187 7.07 18.31 -9.78
N ASN A 188 6.62 17.86 -10.94
CA ASN A 188 6.57 18.65 -12.16
C ASN A 188 5.35 18.26 -13.01
N VAL A 189 5.17 18.89 -14.16
CA VAL A 189 4.00 18.70 -15.04
C VAL A 189 3.82 17.26 -15.50
N THR A 190 4.91 16.52 -15.70
CA THR A 190 4.90 15.13 -16.18
C THR A 190 4.99 14.11 -15.06
N ASP A 191 5.57 14.50 -13.93
CA ASP A 191 5.88 13.62 -12.80
C ASP A 191 5.37 14.23 -11.48
N SER A 192 4.06 14.25 -11.30
CA SER A 192 3.45 14.69 -10.04
C SER A 192 3.76 13.74 -8.89
N ILE A 193 3.90 14.28 -7.68
CA ILE A 193 4.01 13.50 -6.46
C ILE A 193 2.60 13.17 -5.96
N HIS A 194 2.39 11.93 -5.52
CA HIS A 194 1.08 11.51 -5.02
C HIS A 194 1.15 11.05 -3.56
N PHE A 195 0.29 11.66 -2.73
CA PHE A 195 0.03 11.25 -1.35
C PHE A 195 -1.38 10.68 -1.29
N ILE A 196 -1.51 9.36 -1.21
CA ILE A 196 -2.78 8.66 -1.42
C ILE A 196 -2.96 7.49 -0.45
N SER A 197 -4.21 7.16 -0.15
CA SER A 197 -4.53 5.95 0.60
C SER A 197 -4.11 4.67 -0.14
N ASN A 198 -3.69 3.67 0.63
CA ASN A 198 -3.44 2.30 0.16
C ASN A 198 -4.66 1.38 0.35
N SER A 199 -5.82 1.93 0.67
CA SER A 199 -7.06 1.17 0.81
C SER A 199 -7.52 0.59 -0.52
N GLN A 200 -8.20 -0.54 -0.47
CA GLN A 200 -8.91 -1.11 -1.64
C GLN A 200 -10.06 -0.22 -2.11
N ASN A 201 -10.69 0.47 -1.17
CA ASN A 201 -11.77 1.43 -1.40
C ASN A 201 -11.37 2.75 -0.73
N PRO A 202 -10.51 3.56 -1.37
CA PRO A 202 -10.01 4.78 -0.78
C PRO A 202 -11.13 5.76 -0.46
N SER A 203 -11.16 6.27 0.76
CA SER A 203 -12.15 7.24 1.23
C SER A 203 -11.52 8.43 1.93
N ALA A 204 -12.26 9.51 2.07
CA ALA A 204 -11.84 10.64 2.89
C ALA A 204 -11.62 10.18 4.34
N GLY A 205 -10.52 10.61 4.94
CA GLY A 205 -10.17 10.24 6.31
C GLY A 205 -9.39 8.93 6.47
N ASP A 206 -8.95 8.29 5.39
CA ASP A 206 -8.12 7.09 5.48
C ASP A 206 -6.78 7.35 6.18
N TRP A 207 -6.25 8.55 6.08
CA TRP A 207 -5.07 9.05 6.79
C TRP A 207 -5.29 10.50 7.20
N TYR A 208 -4.47 11.02 8.12
CA TYR A 208 -4.74 12.34 8.70
C TYR A 208 -4.31 13.48 7.77
N GLY A 209 -3.03 13.55 7.43
CA GLY A 209 -2.50 14.63 6.60
C GLY A 209 -0.99 14.85 6.76
N ILE A 210 -0.51 15.91 6.11
CA ILE A 210 0.84 16.45 6.31
C ILE A 210 0.69 17.60 7.29
N VAL A 211 1.29 17.49 8.46
CA VAL A 211 1.15 18.45 9.55
C VAL A 211 2.48 19.15 9.79
N SER A 212 2.49 20.46 9.64
CA SER A 212 3.62 21.29 10.06
C SER A 212 3.44 21.68 11.51
N TYR A 213 4.43 21.34 12.33
CA TYR A 213 4.44 21.64 13.76
C TYR A 213 5.47 22.70 14.10
N ASP A 214 5.13 23.51 15.08
CA ASP A 214 6.12 24.14 15.93
C ASP A 214 6.68 23.12 16.93
N ASP A 215 7.98 23.13 17.18
CA ASP A 215 8.61 22.23 18.16
C ASP A 215 8.32 22.70 19.59
N GLU A 216 7.32 22.08 20.22
CA GLU A 216 6.93 22.37 21.62
C GLU A 216 8.05 22.14 22.66
N THR A 217 9.15 21.47 22.29
CA THR A 217 10.20 21.10 23.25
C THR A 217 11.18 22.21 23.56
N SER A 218 11.13 23.31 22.81
CA SER A 218 12.01 24.45 22.99
C SER A 218 11.27 25.66 23.54
N ALA A 219 11.26 25.83 24.85
CA ALA A 219 10.70 26.99 25.55
C ALA A 219 11.25 28.37 25.13
N SER A 220 12.06 28.43 24.09
CA SER A 220 12.73 29.64 23.60
C SER A 220 12.58 29.90 22.08
N ASN A 221 11.85 29.07 21.32
CA ASN A 221 11.73 29.19 19.87
C ASN A 221 10.29 29.04 19.37
N TRP A 222 9.41 29.92 19.82
CA TRP A 222 8.00 30.00 19.38
C TRP A 222 7.80 30.33 17.89
N ASP A 223 8.87 30.54 17.12
CA ASP A 223 8.82 31.00 15.73
C ASP A 223 9.25 29.96 14.69
N LYS A 224 9.39 28.67 15.03
CA LYS A 224 9.85 27.64 14.07
C LYS A 224 8.77 26.65 13.72
N THR A 225 7.85 27.07 12.89
CA THR A 225 6.98 26.15 12.13
C THR A 225 7.83 25.40 11.12
N GLY A 226 7.59 24.10 10.98
CA GLY A 226 8.27 23.30 9.96
C GLY A 226 8.04 23.86 8.56
N ALA A 227 9.08 23.85 7.73
CA ALA A 227 8.99 24.40 6.39
C ALA A 227 8.39 23.38 5.41
N LEU A 228 7.36 23.80 4.68
CA LEU A 228 6.71 23.00 3.63
C LEU A 228 6.97 23.66 2.27
N ASP A 229 7.71 22.97 1.41
CA ASP A 229 7.93 23.34 0.00
C ASP A 229 7.31 22.25 -0.87
N VAL A 230 6.05 22.48 -1.28
CA VAL A 230 5.22 21.48 -1.97
C VAL A 230 4.65 22.07 -3.25
N SER A 231 4.97 21.45 -4.38
CA SER A 231 4.44 21.83 -5.68
C SER A 231 4.19 20.61 -6.57
N TYR A 232 3.25 20.72 -7.51
CA TYR A 232 2.86 19.63 -8.41
C TYR A 232 2.63 18.31 -7.63
N ALA A 233 1.97 18.40 -6.49
CA ALA A 233 1.63 17.26 -5.65
C ALA A 233 0.10 17.08 -5.58
N ARG A 234 -0.35 15.83 -5.63
CA ARG A 234 -1.72 15.44 -5.38
C ARG A 234 -1.82 14.83 -3.99
N VAL A 235 -2.66 15.41 -3.13
CA VAL A 235 -2.97 14.91 -1.80
C VAL A 235 -4.44 14.48 -1.81
N SER A 236 -4.75 13.25 -1.40
CA SER A 236 -6.13 12.74 -1.40
C SER A 236 -6.37 11.72 -0.30
N ASN A 237 -7.66 11.49 0.04
CA ASN A 237 -8.13 10.53 1.04
C ASN A 237 -7.75 10.87 2.50
N TYR A 238 -7.49 12.12 2.79
CA TYR A 238 -7.07 12.67 4.08
C TYR A 238 -8.24 13.22 4.92
N ILE A 239 -7.97 13.57 6.20
CA ILE A 239 -8.83 14.42 7.02
C ILE A 239 -8.53 15.89 6.76
N HIS A 240 -7.25 16.33 6.86
CA HIS A 240 -6.87 17.75 6.78
C HIS A 240 -5.98 18.11 5.59
N GLY A 241 -5.47 17.15 4.81
CA GLY A 241 -4.57 17.40 3.68
C GLY A 241 -3.23 17.96 4.12
N ILE A 242 -3.01 19.25 3.95
CA ILE A 242 -1.86 19.97 4.48
C ILE A 242 -2.37 20.89 5.59
N TYR A 243 -1.86 20.73 6.77
CA TYR A 243 -2.29 21.44 7.97
C TYR A 243 -1.07 22.09 8.65
N VAL A 244 -1.16 23.39 8.90
CA VAL A 244 -0.15 24.14 9.65
C VAL A 244 -0.72 24.41 11.03
N ARG A 245 -0.06 23.89 12.05
CA ARG A 245 -0.45 24.11 13.44
C ARG A 245 0.50 25.13 14.07
N ASP A 246 -0.10 26.24 14.51
CA ASP A 246 0.56 27.28 15.27
C ASP A 246 0.03 27.21 16.71
N TYR A 247 0.92 27.08 17.68
CA TYR A 247 0.58 27.07 19.11
C TYR A 247 0.71 28.44 19.77
N SER A 248 0.97 29.50 19.00
CA SER A 248 1.21 30.84 19.55
C SER A 248 -0.01 31.53 20.14
N ASP A 249 -1.22 30.97 19.97
CA ASP A 249 -2.51 31.58 20.29
C ASP A 249 -3.24 30.95 21.49
N GLU A 250 -2.61 30.09 22.32
CA GLU A 250 -3.20 29.54 23.55
C GLU A 250 -2.63 30.15 24.82
#